data_a19f5fe8f6b502fb461a6a8202ffb17a
#
_entry.id   a19f5fe8f6b502fb461a6a8202ffb17a
#
_cell.length_a   1.000
_cell.length_b   1.000
_cell.length_c   1.000
_cell.angle_alpha   90.00
_cell.angle_beta   90.00
_cell.angle_gamma   90.00
#
_symmetry.space_group_name_H-M   'P 1'
#
loop_
_entity.id
_entity.type
_entity.pdbx_description
1 polymer ?
#
loop_
_entity_poly.entity_id
_entity_poly.type
_entity_poly.pdbx_seq_one_letter_code
_entity_poly.pdbx_strand_id
1 'polypeptide(L)'
;MSPSTERIRSLALAGHAGAGKTTLFEAMLHAGGALTSVGSVERGSTVSDTDPMEKSRGHSIDASIASIERNGYRIHLLDTPGYADFRGPALAALAAADTVAIVVNAANGIEHGTRSMMAHAKERGLARILVVNRIDAEGVDLPALVDALRDEFGNECLPLNLPAASGHSVRDAFFQTVSCPAYANTCSM
;
A
#
# COMPACT_ATOMS: atom_id res chain seq x y z
N MET A 1 21.68 16.19 -11.73
CA MET A 1 22.55 15.00 -11.60
C MET A 1 21.66 13.78 -11.45
N SER A 2 21.90 12.71 -12.20
CA SER A 2 21.17 11.45 -11.99
C SER A 2 21.56 10.86 -10.64
N PRO A 3 20.61 10.32 -9.85
CA PRO A 3 20.92 9.67 -8.58
C PRO A 3 21.80 8.43 -8.84
N SER A 4 22.70 8.11 -7.92
CA SER A 4 23.43 6.85 -7.96
C SER A 4 22.44 5.67 -7.80
N THR A 5 22.76 4.50 -8.36
CA THR A 5 21.91 3.30 -8.26
C THR A 5 21.60 2.89 -6.82
N GLU A 6 22.51 3.18 -5.89
CA GLU A 6 22.32 2.94 -4.46
C GLU A 6 21.19 3.77 -3.83
N ARG A 7 20.78 4.86 -4.50
CA ARG A 7 19.70 5.75 -4.06
C ARG A 7 18.41 5.60 -4.86
N ILE A 8 18.31 4.55 -5.63
CA ILE A 8 17.08 4.20 -6.36
C ILE A 8 16.39 3.07 -5.61
N ARG A 9 15.08 3.19 -5.42
CA ARG A 9 14.21 2.16 -4.83
C ARG A 9 12.96 2.00 -5.68
N SER A 10 12.42 0.80 -5.68
CA SER A 10 11.17 0.49 -6.37
C SER A 10 10.16 -0.12 -5.39
N LEU A 11 8.97 0.44 -5.36
CA LEU A 11 7.87 0.05 -4.49
C LEU A 11 6.63 -0.27 -5.33
N ALA A 12 6.18 -1.52 -5.30
CA ALA A 12 4.92 -1.91 -5.94
C ALA A 12 3.78 -1.88 -4.93
N LEU A 13 2.66 -1.25 -5.31
CA LEU A 13 1.41 -1.31 -4.56
C LEU A 13 0.60 -2.48 -5.09
N ALA A 14 0.35 -3.49 -4.25
CA ALA A 14 -0.38 -4.70 -4.60
C ALA A 14 -1.52 -4.95 -3.60
N GLY A 15 -2.42 -5.88 -3.91
CA GLY A 15 -3.55 -6.23 -3.05
C GLY A 15 -4.85 -6.39 -3.83
N HIS A 16 -5.95 -6.64 -3.12
CA HIS A 16 -7.25 -6.90 -3.71
C HIS A 16 -7.83 -5.70 -4.47
N ALA A 17 -8.77 -5.94 -5.37
CA ALA A 17 -9.52 -4.87 -6.04
C ALA A 17 -10.29 -4.03 -5.00
N GLY A 18 -10.34 -2.71 -5.19
CA GLY A 18 -11.04 -1.82 -4.26
C GLY A 18 -10.32 -1.54 -2.93
N ALA A 19 -9.11 -2.08 -2.69
CA ALA A 19 -8.35 -1.80 -1.47
C ALA A 19 -7.81 -0.36 -1.39
N GLY A 20 -7.85 0.40 -2.49
CA GLY A 20 -7.42 1.80 -2.55
C GLY A 20 -5.96 2.00 -2.97
N LYS A 21 -5.38 1.06 -3.73
CA LYS A 21 -4.01 1.15 -4.26
C LYS A 21 -3.78 2.42 -5.08
N THR A 22 -4.59 2.64 -6.09
CA THR A 22 -4.51 3.81 -6.97
C THR A 22 -4.68 5.13 -6.20
N THR A 23 -5.60 5.17 -5.24
CA THR A 23 -5.78 6.36 -4.37
C THR A 23 -4.55 6.61 -3.50
N LEU A 24 -3.95 5.54 -2.97
CA LEU A 24 -2.70 5.62 -2.21
C LEU A 24 -1.54 6.07 -3.10
N PHE A 25 -1.45 5.55 -4.32
CA PHE A 25 -0.46 5.94 -5.32
C PHE A 25 -0.52 7.46 -5.60
N GLU A 26 -1.70 7.99 -5.90
CA GLU A 26 -1.93 9.42 -6.09
C GLU A 26 -1.54 10.26 -4.86
N ALA A 27 -1.91 9.80 -3.68
CA ALA A 27 -1.56 10.48 -2.42
C ALA A 27 -0.04 10.49 -2.18
N MET A 28 0.66 9.39 -2.50
CA MET A 28 2.12 9.31 -2.40
C MET A 28 2.81 10.24 -3.40
N LEU A 29 2.33 10.33 -4.64
CA LEU A 29 2.84 11.25 -5.66
C LEU A 29 2.66 12.71 -5.24
N HIS A 30 1.49 13.05 -4.70
CA HIS A 30 1.21 14.39 -4.18
C HIS A 30 2.12 14.72 -2.98
N ALA A 31 2.21 13.83 -2.00
CA ALA A 31 3.08 14.01 -0.84
C ALA A 31 4.58 14.07 -1.20
N GLY A 32 4.98 13.42 -2.29
CA GLY A 32 6.32 13.47 -2.87
C GLY A 32 6.58 14.70 -3.74
N GLY A 33 5.57 15.57 -3.94
CA GLY A 33 5.67 16.78 -4.76
C GLY A 33 5.67 16.55 -6.27
N ALA A 34 5.37 15.33 -6.72
CA ALA A 34 5.26 14.99 -8.14
C ALA A 34 3.92 15.45 -8.74
N LEU A 35 2.90 15.64 -7.90
CA LEU A 35 1.59 16.16 -8.29
C LEU A 35 1.24 17.40 -7.47
N THR A 36 0.56 18.34 -8.10
CA THR A 36 0.03 19.56 -7.43
C THR A 36 -1.29 19.31 -6.72
N SER A 37 -2.04 18.29 -7.13
CA SER A 37 -3.31 17.88 -6.53
C SER A 37 -3.51 16.36 -6.69
N VAL A 38 -4.24 15.77 -5.77
CA VAL A 38 -4.56 14.32 -5.80
C VAL A 38 -5.67 14.07 -6.83
N GLY A 39 -5.43 13.12 -7.74
CA GLY A 39 -6.45 12.63 -8.67
C GLY A 39 -7.53 11.81 -7.96
N SER A 40 -8.65 11.57 -8.63
CA SER A 40 -9.75 10.73 -8.14
C SER A 40 -10.10 9.67 -9.16
N VAL A 41 -10.13 8.41 -8.72
CA VAL A 41 -10.57 7.27 -9.54
C VAL A 41 -12.01 7.49 -10.04
N GLU A 42 -12.90 7.96 -9.15
CA GLU A 42 -14.31 8.20 -9.47
C GLU A 42 -14.50 9.26 -10.57
N ARG A 43 -13.61 10.28 -10.59
CA ARG A 43 -13.62 11.34 -11.59
C ARG A 43 -12.79 11.01 -12.83
N GLY A 44 -12.10 9.86 -12.86
CA GLY A 44 -11.20 9.47 -13.95
C GLY A 44 -10.02 10.44 -14.13
N SER A 45 -9.57 11.10 -13.05
CA SER A 45 -8.52 12.13 -13.08
C SER A 45 -7.19 11.66 -12.47
N THR A 46 -7.03 10.36 -12.24
CA THR A 46 -5.78 9.76 -11.76
C THR A 46 -4.71 9.77 -12.85
N VAL A 47 -3.46 9.84 -12.44
CA VAL A 47 -2.29 9.74 -13.34
C VAL A 47 -2.05 8.30 -13.79
N SER A 48 -2.43 7.32 -12.95
CA SER A 48 -2.26 5.89 -13.26
C SER A 48 -3.22 5.38 -14.32
N ASP A 49 -4.51 5.73 -14.21
CA ASP A 49 -5.54 5.23 -15.12
C ASP A 49 -5.63 6.14 -16.36
N THR A 50 -4.76 5.90 -17.32
CA THR A 50 -4.67 6.71 -18.55
C THR A 50 -5.55 6.19 -19.68
N ASP A 51 -5.82 4.88 -19.72
CA ASP A 51 -6.63 4.25 -20.75
C ASP A 51 -8.11 4.64 -20.60
N PRO A 52 -8.81 4.99 -21.68
CA PRO A 52 -10.26 5.25 -21.67
C PRO A 52 -11.07 4.09 -21.07
N MET A 53 -10.62 2.85 -21.21
CA MET A 53 -11.29 1.67 -20.68
C MET A 53 -11.14 1.62 -19.14
N GLU A 54 -9.97 1.94 -18.58
CA GLU A 54 -9.76 2.03 -17.14
C GLU A 54 -10.66 3.09 -16.53
N LYS A 55 -10.71 4.27 -17.14
CA LYS A 55 -11.59 5.37 -16.71
C LYS A 55 -13.06 4.99 -16.75
N SER A 56 -13.50 4.29 -17.81
CA SER A 56 -14.90 3.88 -17.95
C SER A 56 -15.31 2.78 -16.98
N ARG A 57 -14.37 1.92 -16.59
CA ARG A 57 -14.60 0.81 -15.67
C ARG A 57 -14.31 1.17 -14.20
N GLY A 58 -13.59 2.28 -13.94
CA GLY A 58 -13.20 2.71 -12.61
C GLY A 58 -12.22 1.77 -11.92
N HIS A 59 -11.39 1.07 -12.71
CA HIS A 59 -10.32 0.22 -12.17
C HIS A 59 -9.17 0.06 -13.17
N SER A 60 -7.95 -0.11 -12.63
CA SER A 60 -6.73 -0.31 -13.41
C SER A 60 -6.71 -1.69 -14.09
N ILE A 61 -6.25 -1.73 -15.32
CA ILE A 61 -6.07 -2.92 -16.16
C ILE A 61 -4.58 -3.25 -16.27
N ASP A 62 -3.74 -2.23 -16.45
CA ASP A 62 -2.30 -2.33 -16.54
C ASP A 62 -1.60 -1.76 -15.30
N ALA A 63 -0.30 -2.05 -15.17
CA ALA A 63 0.53 -1.45 -14.14
C ALA A 63 1.03 -0.08 -14.60
N SER A 64 0.91 0.92 -13.74
CA SER A 64 1.42 2.26 -13.97
C SER A 64 2.66 2.54 -13.12
N ILE A 65 3.60 3.33 -13.66
CA ILE A 65 4.83 3.72 -12.96
C ILE A 65 4.97 5.24 -12.90
N ALA A 66 5.32 5.74 -11.73
CA ALA A 66 5.75 7.12 -11.54
C ALA A 66 6.89 7.18 -10.52
N SER A 67 7.50 8.35 -10.35
CA SER A 67 8.65 8.51 -9.45
C SER A 67 8.49 9.72 -8.56
N ILE A 68 8.96 9.58 -7.32
CA ILE A 68 9.10 10.69 -6.38
C ILE A 68 10.55 10.79 -5.92
N GLU A 69 10.94 11.97 -5.47
CA GLU A 69 12.24 12.20 -4.82
C GLU A 69 12.02 12.55 -3.35
N ARG A 70 12.64 11.78 -2.45
CA ARG A 70 12.52 11.99 -1.00
C ARG A 70 13.85 11.71 -0.31
N ASN A 71 14.32 12.68 0.47
CA ASN A 71 15.56 12.56 1.26
C ASN A 71 16.78 12.11 0.44
N GLY A 72 16.87 12.54 -0.83
CA GLY A 72 17.96 12.17 -1.74
C GLY A 72 17.84 10.78 -2.38
N TYR A 73 16.72 10.09 -2.15
CA TYR A 73 16.37 8.87 -2.86
C TYR A 73 15.35 9.15 -3.97
N ARG A 74 15.52 8.45 -5.10
CA ARG A 74 14.48 8.33 -6.11
C ARG A 74 13.70 7.04 -5.89
N ILE A 75 12.42 7.16 -5.69
CA ILE A 75 11.52 6.03 -5.44
C ILE A 75 10.59 5.90 -6.64
N HIS A 76 10.70 4.78 -7.36
CA HIS A 76 9.76 4.39 -8.39
C HIS A 76 8.57 3.71 -7.73
N LEU A 77 7.39 4.25 -7.92
CA LEU A 77 6.12 3.72 -7.45
C LEU A 77 5.45 2.99 -8.62
N LEU A 78 5.02 1.76 -8.39
CA LEU A 78 4.28 0.96 -9.37
C LEU A 78 2.87 0.70 -8.80
N ASP A 79 1.85 1.26 -9.46
CA ASP A 79 0.45 0.91 -9.16
C ASP A 79 0.09 -0.35 -9.94
N THR A 80 -0.59 -1.30 -9.31
CA THR A 80 -0.94 -2.57 -9.95
C THR A 80 -2.45 -2.82 -9.94
N PRO A 81 -2.98 -3.46 -10.99
CA PRO A 81 -4.37 -3.88 -11.00
C PRO A 81 -4.65 -4.89 -9.89
N GLY A 82 -5.84 -4.83 -9.29
CA GLY A 82 -6.24 -5.68 -8.16
C GLY A 82 -7.16 -6.83 -8.52
N TYR A 83 -7.71 -6.85 -9.74
CA TYR A 83 -8.58 -7.92 -10.21
C TYR A 83 -7.78 -9.14 -10.64
N ALA A 84 -8.31 -10.34 -10.38
CA ALA A 84 -7.66 -11.61 -10.71
C ALA A 84 -7.38 -11.77 -12.21
N ASP A 85 -8.24 -11.21 -13.05
CA ASP A 85 -8.11 -11.27 -14.52
C ASP A 85 -6.87 -10.50 -15.03
N PHE A 86 -6.41 -9.51 -14.28
CA PHE A 86 -5.24 -8.69 -14.61
C PHE A 86 -4.01 -9.04 -13.75
N ARG A 87 -3.90 -10.28 -13.33
CA ARG A 87 -2.79 -10.75 -12.49
C ARG A 87 -1.42 -10.67 -13.19
N GLY A 88 -1.37 -10.85 -14.51
CA GLY A 88 -0.13 -10.80 -15.29
C GLY A 88 0.64 -9.48 -15.10
N PRO A 89 0.05 -8.32 -15.39
CA PRO A 89 0.65 -7.00 -15.14
C PRO A 89 1.06 -6.79 -13.67
N ALA A 90 0.24 -7.24 -12.70
CA ALA A 90 0.59 -7.14 -11.29
C ALA A 90 1.86 -7.94 -10.94
N LEU A 91 1.99 -9.17 -11.44
CA LEU A 91 3.17 -10.02 -11.22
C LEU A 91 4.43 -9.46 -11.92
N ALA A 92 4.27 -8.84 -13.10
CA ALA A 92 5.37 -8.17 -13.80
C ALA A 92 5.89 -6.97 -12.99
N ALA A 93 4.99 -6.17 -12.41
CA ALA A 93 5.37 -5.06 -11.53
C ALA A 93 6.08 -5.55 -10.26
N LEU A 94 5.61 -6.63 -9.63
CA LEU A 94 6.29 -7.23 -8.49
C LEU A 94 7.70 -7.73 -8.84
N ALA A 95 7.90 -8.22 -10.06
CA ALA A 95 9.22 -8.67 -10.53
C ALA A 95 10.24 -7.54 -10.67
N ALA A 96 9.76 -6.30 -10.87
CA ALA A 96 10.57 -5.10 -11.03
C ALA A 96 10.76 -4.32 -9.71
N ALA A 97 10.14 -4.77 -8.61
CA ALA A 97 10.15 -4.06 -7.35
C ALA A 97 11.16 -4.63 -6.35
N ASP A 98 11.74 -3.76 -5.51
CA ASP A 98 12.55 -4.13 -4.34
C ASP A 98 11.65 -4.45 -3.15
N THR A 99 10.55 -3.71 -3.05
CA THR A 99 9.59 -3.78 -1.94
C THR A 99 8.17 -3.82 -2.49
N VAL A 100 7.30 -4.56 -1.82
CA VAL A 100 5.87 -4.54 -2.10
C VAL A 100 5.09 -4.02 -0.89
N ALA A 101 4.22 -3.04 -1.13
CA ALA A 101 3.22 -2.58 -0.18
C ALA A 101 1.88 -3.25 -0.52
N ILE A 102 1.45 -4.18 0.34
CA ILE A 102 0.20 -4.89 0.17
C ILE A 102 -0.89 -4.12 0.89
N VAL A 103 -1.80 -3.55 0.10
CA VAL A 103 -2.87 -2.69 0.59
C VAL A 103 -4.07 -3.55 0.98
N VAL A 104 -4.51 -3.41 2.21
CA VAL A 104 -5.64 -4.12 2.82
C VAL A 104 -6.74 -3.10 3.13
N ASN A 105 -7.97 -3.36 2.70
CA ASN A 105 -9.11 -2.56 3.12
C ASN A 105 -9.51 -2.99 4.55
N ALA A 106 -9.48 -2.06 5.50
CA ALA A 106 -9.77 -2.35 6.90
C ALA A 106 -11.18 -2.91 7.11
N ALA A 107 -12.16 -2.47 6.34
CA ALA A 107 -13.54 -2.94 6.44
C ALA A 107 -13.74 -4.37 5.91
N ASN A 108 -12.93 -4.79 4.92
CA ASN A 108 -13.05 -6.12 4.30
C ASN A 108 -12.10 -7.15 4.91
N GLY A 109 -11.03 -6.68 5.57
CA GLY A 109 -10.00 -7.56 6.12
C GLY A 109 -9.14 -8.25 5.05
N ILE A 110 -8.71 -9.48 5.31
CA ILE A 110 -7.81 -10.25 4.46
C ILE A 110 -8.58 -10.91 3.33
N GLU A 111 -8.46 -10.38 2.13
CA GLU A 111 -9.13 -10.89 0.93
C GLU A 111 -8.21 -11.83 0.14
N HIS A 112 -8.77 -12.54 -0.86
CA HIS A 112 -8.01 -13.47 -1.71
C HIS A 112 -6.82 -12.80 -2.41
N GLY A 113 -6.99 -11.60 -2.94
CA GLY A 113 -5.92 -10.83 -3.58
C GLY A 113 -4.78 -10.49 -2.61
N THR A 114 -5.10 -10.18 -1.36
CA THR A 114 -4.12 -9.94 -0.29
C THR A 114 -3.24 -11.16 -0.06
N ARG A 115 -3.85 -12.34 0.14
CA ARG A 115 -3.14 -13.62 0.33
C ARG A 115 -2.27 -13.95 -0.88
N SER A 116 -2.84 -13.83 -2.07
CA SER A 116 -2.16 -14.15 -3.33
C SER A 116 -0.92 -13.28 -3.54
N MET A 117 -1.02 -11.96 -3.35
CA MET A 117 0.12 -11.05 -3.53
C MET A 117 1.17 -11.24 -2.44
N MET A 118 0.75 -11.49 -1.19
CA MET A 118 1.68 -11.81 -0.09
C MET A 118 2.48 -13.09 -0.38
N ALA A 119 1.83 -14.15 -0.87
CA ALA A 119 2.49 -15.40 -1.23
C ALA A 119 3.54 -15.20 -2.34
N HIS A 120 3.19 -14.46 -3.41
CA HIS A 120 4.13 -14.16 -4.49
C HIS A 120 5.30 -13.28 -4.05
N ALA A 121 5.06 -12.29 -3.22
CA ALA A 121 6.12 -11.47 -2.66
C ALA A 121 7.07 -12.28 -1.78
N LYS A 122 6.53 -13.22 -0.99
CA LYS A 122 7.32 -14.16 -0.17
C LYS A 122 8.17 -15.10 -1.04
N GLU A 123 7.58 -15.71 -2.06
CA GLU A 123 8.25 -16.60 -2.99
C GLU A 123 9.43 -15.92 -3.69
N ARG A 124 9.30 -14.65 -4.02
CA ARG A 124 10.34 -13.83 -4.66
C ARG A 124 11.34 -13.21 -3.69
N GLY A 125 11.18 -13.39 -2.38
CA GLY A 125 12.05 -12.81 -1.37
C GLY A 125 11.99 -11.28 -1.29
N LEU A 126 10.88 -10.65 -1.72
CA LEU A 126 10.71 -9.19 -1.68
C LEU A 126 10.51 -8.73 -0.23
N ALA A 127 11.02 -7.52 0.07
CA ALA A 127 10.62 -6.82 1.28
C ALA A 127 9.10 -6.52 1.22
N ARG A 128 8.39 -6.69 2.34
CA ARG A 128 6.93 -6.62 2.38
C ARG A 128 6.47 -5.64 3.44
N ILE A 129 5.53 -4.80 3.08
CA ILE A 129 4.85 -3.87 3.99
C ILE A 129 3.35 -4.11 3.83
N LEU A 130 2.62 -4.23 4.95
CA LEU A 130 1.16 -4.20 4.96
C LEU A 130 0.70 -2.77 5.18
N VAL A 131 -0.17 -2.28 4.30
CA VAL A 131 -0.80 -0.96 4.43
C VAL A 131 -2.29 -1.18 4.69
N VAL A 132 -2.71 -0.97 5.93
CA VAL A 132 -4.13 -1.03 6.30
C VAL A 132 -4.76 0.31 5.95
N ASN A 133 -5.61 0.31 4.96
CA ASN A 133 -6.28 1.49 4.41
C ASN A 133 -7.74 1.57 4.85
N ARG A 134 -8.35 2.75 4.77
CA ARG A 134 -9.75 3.01 5.19
C ARG A 134 -10.01 2.67 6.65
N ILE A 135 -9.06 3.00 7.51
CA ILE A 135 -9.14 2.75 8.96
C ILE A 135 -10.19 3.62 9.68
N ASP A 136 -10.69 4.65 8.99
CA ASP A 136 -11.75 5.57 9.39
C ASP A 136 -13.16 5.08 9.03
N ALA A 137 -13.28 3.93 8.36
CA ALA A 137 -14.57 3.38 7.98
C ALA A 137 -15.36 2.91 9.22
N GLU A 138 -16.69 3.08 9.16
CA GLU A 138 -17.58 2.69 10.26
C GLU A 138 -17.52 1.17 10.50
N GLY A 139 -17.51 0.75 11.77
CA GLY A 139 -17.51 -0.65 12.17
C GLY A 139 -16.17 -1.38 12.07
N VAL A 140 -15.07 -0.68 11.75
CA VAL A 140 -13.74 -1.28 11.68
C VAL A 140 -13.19 -1.56 13.08
N ASP A 141 -12.88 -2.83 13.35
CA ASP A 141 -12.14 -3.28 14.55
C ASP A 141 -10.65 -3.48 14.16
N LEU A 142 -9.84 -2.44 14.35
CA LEU A 142 -8.42 -2.48 14.01
C LEU A 142 -7.61 -3.47 14.86
N PRO A 143 -7.82 -3.60 16.19
CA PRO A 143 -7.18 -4.64 16.99
C PRO A 143 -7.43 -6.04 16.44
N ALA A 144 -8.68 -6.41 16.21
CA ALA A 144 -9.03 -7.71 15.64
C ALA A 144 -8.42 -7.94 14.25
N LEU A 145 -8.36 -6.91 13.41
CA LEU A 145 -7.71 -6.99 12.10
C LEU A 145 -6.19 -7.21 12.22
N VAL A 146 -5.51 -6.55 13.15
CA VAL A 146 -4.06 -6.75 13.38
C VAL A 146 -3.79 -8.16 13.85
N ASP A 147 -4.61 -8.71 14.74
CA ASP A 147 -4.48 -10.09 15.22
C ASP A 147 -4.70 -11.07 14.05
N ALA A 148 -5.72 -10.87 13.23
CA ALA A 148 -5.94 -11.67 12.02
C ALA A 148 -4.77 -11.61 11.01
N LEU A 149 -4.16 -10.43 10.83
CA LEU A 149 -2.99 -10.26 9.97
C LEU A 149 -1.77 -11.03 10.51
N ARG A 150 -1.59 -11.08 11.83
CA ARG A 150 -0.53 -11.85 12.47
C ARG A 150 -0.77 -13.35 12.39
N ASP A 151 -1.99 -13.78 12.61
CA ASP A 151 -2.38 -15.20 12.49
C ASP A 151 -2.15 -15.72 11.06
N GLU A 152 -2.45 -14.91 10.05
CA GLU A 152 -2.32 -15.29 8.65
C GLU A 152 -0.89 -15.18 8.11
N PHE A 153 -0.14 -14.10 8.47
CA PHE A 153 1.14 -13.78 7.83
C PHE A 153 2.35 -13.90 8.74
N GLY A 154 2.14 -14.12 10.04
CA GLY A 154 3.19 -14.33 11.03
C GLY A 154 3.33 -13.20 12.05
N ASN A 155 3.95 -13.54 13.18
CA ASN A 155 4.17 -12.61 14.29
C ASN A 155 5.19 -11.49 13.97
N GLU A 156 5.91 -11.60 12.87
CA GLU A 156 6.78 -10.55 12.32
C GLU A 156 6.01 -9.34 11.76
N CYS A 157 4.69 -9.40 11.69
CA CYS A 157 3.83 -8.27 11.33
C CYS A 157 3.79 -7.27 12.49
N LEU A 158 4.74 -6.34 12.50
CA LEU A 158 4.84 -5.29 13.52
C LEU A 158 4.22 -3.99 13.01
N PRO A 159 3.35 -3.32 13.81
CA PRO A 159 2.78 -2.04 13.43
C PRO A 159 3.84 -0.94 13.46
N LEU A 160 4.03 -0.24 12.33
CA LEU A 160 4.91 0.91 12.20
C LEU A 160 4.18 2.23 12.53
N ASN A 161 2.88 2.26 12.27
CA ASN A 161 2.01 3.38 12.57
C ASN A 161 0.82 2.91 13.40
N LEU A 162 0.41 3.70 14.36
CA LEU A 162 -0.72 3.42 15.22
C LEU A 162 -1.87 4.40 14.92
N PRO A 163 -3.11 3.92 14.82
CA PRO A 163 -4.25 4.80 14.60
C PRO A 163 -4.49 5.71 15.80
N ALA A 164 -4.91 6.93 15.54
CA ALA A 164 -5.32 7.91 16.53
C ALA A 164 -6.61 8.61 16.06
N ALA A 165 -7.30 9.28 16.98
CA ALA A 165 -8.53 10.02 16.68
C ALA A 165 -9.56 9.16 15.88
N SER A 166 -9.83 7.95 16.35
CA SER A 166 -10.77 7.01 15.70
C SER A 166 -10.46 6.72 14.21
N GLY A 167 -9.18 6.61 13.88
CA GLY A 167 -8.73 6.33 12.52
C GLY A 167 -8.50 7.56 11.63
N HIS A 168 -8.89 8.75 12.08
CA HIS A 168 -8.69 9.99 11.29
C HIS A 168 -7.25 10.52 11.31
N SER A 169 -6.37 9.96 12.11
CA SER A 169 -4.95 10.24 12.13
C SER A 169 -4.13 9.01 12.49
N VAL A 170 -2.83 9.08 12.25
CA VAL A 170 -1.88 8.04 12.64
C VAL A 170 -0.70 8.64 13.38
N ARG A 171 -0.11 7.87 14.29
CA ARG A 171 1.14 8.21 14.97
C ARG A 171 2.21 7.22 14.56
N ASP A 172 3.39 7.73 14.29
CA ASP A 172 4.56 6.93 13.97
C ASP A 172 5.10 6.25 15.24
N ALA A 173 5.21 4.93 15.21
CA ALA A 173 5.69 4.15 16.34
C ALA A 173 7.22 4.25 16.56
N PHE A 174 7.99 4.66 15.53
CA PHE A 174 9.44 4.80 15.62
C PHE A 174 9.90 6.10 16.26
N PHE A 175 9.14 7.19 16.08
CA PHE A 175 9.56 8.53 16.51
C PHE A 175 8.80 9.07 17.71
N GLN A 176 7.80 8.35 18.20
CA GLN A 176 7.02 8.74 19.37
C GLN A 176 6.85 7.55 20.31
N THR A 177 7.21 7.72 21.58
CA THR A 177 6.87 6.76 22.63
C THR A 177 5.34 6.76 22.80
N VAL A 178 4.65 5.83 22.18
CA VAL A 178 3.20 5.72 22.25
C VAL A 178 2.85 4.55 23.14
N SER A 179 2.36 4.83 24.35
CA SER A 179 1.65 3.84 25.15
C SER A 179 0.24 3.69 24.61
N CYS A 180 0.00 2.73 23.74
CA CYS A 180 -1.34 2.36 23.32
C CYS A 180 -1.73 1.06 24.03
N PRO A 181 -2.75 1.04 24.92
CA PRO A 181 -3.12 -0.16 25.67
C PRO A 181 -3.51 -1.34 24.77
N ALA A 182 -4.09 -1.07 23.60
CA ALA A 182 -4.51 -2.09 22.64
C ALA A 182 -3.33 -2.82 21.96
N TYR A 183 -2.11 -2.24 22.01
CA TYR A 183 -0.92 -2.78 21.36
C TYR A 183 0.25 -2.99 22.34
N ALA A 184 -0.01 -2.90 23.67
CA ALA A 184 1.01 -2.98 24.70
C ALA A 184 1.80 -4.31 24.70
N ASN A 185 1.22 -5.38 24.20
CA ASN A 185 1.88 -6.69 24.10
C ASN A 185 2.87 -6.82 22.93
N THR A 186 3.02 -5.81 22.08
CA THR A 186 3.89 -5.82 20.91
C THR A 186 5.18 -5.02 21.07
N CYS A 187 5.30 -4.19 22.09
CA CYS A 187 6.48 -3.35 22.35
C CYS A 187 7.40 -3.89 23.49
N SER A 188 7.25 -5.17 23.87
CA SER A 188 8.12 -5.81 24.86
C SER A 188 9.05 -6.80 24.18
N MET A 189 10.07 -6.28 23.46
CA MET A 189 11.37 -6.94 23.22
C MET A 189 12.44 -5.86 23.00
#